data_d05f68fe278981888fa1956478b37b18
#
_entry.id   d05f68fe278981888fa1956478b37b18
#
_cell.length_a   1.000
_cell.length_b   1.000
_cell.length_c   1.000
_cell.angle_alpha   90.00
_cell.angle_beta   90.00
_cell.angle_gamma   90.00
#
_symmetry.space_group_name_H-M   'P 1'
#
loop_
_entity.id
_entity.type
_entity.pdbx_description
1 polymer ?
#
loop_
_entity_poly.entity_id
_entity_poly.type
_entity_poly.pdbx_seq_one_letter_code
_entity_poly.pdbx_strand_id
1 'polypeptide(L)'
;EEIMSLMSYELQAEMDREVVDFVNTNATQLVDSKDTIAFSAIADNAGRWEIEKYRTEAVRVSREAQKIGLDTKRGQGNVLIVSPSVVTMLEQVGSYKIATMANGAKAPISGGVAGTFDNKYKVIVDQYAGANDYVTVMYKGAYRRDAMGFFAPYVPLSFTKVTHADSGQPAIIAKTRYAL
;
A
#
# COMPACT_ATOMS: atom_id res chain seq x y z
N GLU A 1 -20.18 -23.15 6.66
CA GLU A 1 -19.63 -21.93 7.31
C GLU A 1 -18.21 -21.63 6.84
N GLU A 2 -17.34 -22.63 6.70
CA GLU A 2 -15.96 -22.46 6.22
C GLU A 2 -15.87 -21.80 4.84
N ILE A 3 -16.71 -22.21 3.89
CA ILE A 3 -16.75 -21.62 2.53
C ILE A 3 -17.08 -20.13 2.58
N MET A 4 -18.03 -19.73 3.44
CA MET A 4 -18.41 -18.33 3.57
C MET A 4 -17.29 -17.48 4.20
N SER A 5 -16.57 -18.04 5.17
CA SER A 5 -15.43 -17.34 5.76
C SER A 5 -14.27 -17.18 4.78
N LEU A 6 -14.00 -18.22 3.97
CA LEU A 6 -12.99 -18.16 2.92
C LEU A 6 -13.36 -17.11 1.84
N MET A 7 -14.61 -17.14 1.36
CA MET A 7 -15.09 -16.15 0.41
C MET A 7 -15.04 -14.72 0.97
N SER A 8 -15.34 -14.54 2.25
CA SER A 8 -15.25 -13.23 2.90
C SER A 8 -13.80 -12.72 2.92
N TYR A 9 -12.86 -13.61 3.23
CA TYR A 9 -11.43 -13.27 3.25
C TYR A 9 -10.92 -12.88 1.86
N GLU A 10 -11.24 -13.66 0.83
CA GLU A 10 -10.83 -13.38 -0.55
C GLU A 10 -11.44 -12.08 -1.09
N LEU A 11 -12.73 -11.84 -0.83
CA LEU A 11 -13.38 -10.60 -1.23
C LEU A 11 -12.82 -9.37 -0.52
N GLN A 12 -12.43 -9.52 0.75
CA GLN A 12 -11.78 -8.43 1.48
C GLN A 12 -10.41 -8.13 0.90
N ALA A 13 -9.61 -9.15 0.60
CA ALA A 13 -8.31 -8.99 -0.04
C ALA A 13 -8.41 -8.32 -1.42
N GLU A 14 -9.44 -8.66 -2.21
CA GLU A 14 -9.68 -8.02 -3.51
C GLU A 14 -10.10 -6.54 -3.37
N MET A 15 -10.94 -6.21 -2.37
CA MET A 15 -11.28 -4.82 -2.08
C MET A 15 -10.05 -4.00 -1.64
N ASP A 16 -9.20 -4.58 -0.81
CA ASP A 16 -7.95 -3.91 -0.37
C ASP A 16 -7.02 -3.66 -1.56
N ARG A 17 -6.91 -4.62 -2.48
CA ARG A 17 -6.16 -4.49 -3.72
C ARG A 17 -6.71 -3.38 -4.60
N GLU A 18 -8.03 -3.32 -4.79
CA GLU A 18 -8.68 -2.26 -5.59
C GLU A 18 -8.43 -0.86 -5.00
N VAL A 19 -8.42 -0.73 -3.67
CA VAL A 19 -8.07 0.52 -2.99
C VAL A 19 -6.61 0.92 -3.29
N VAL A 20 -5.67 -0.02 -3.24
CA VAL A 20 -4.27 0.24 -3.57
C VAL A 20 -4.11 0.63 -5.04
N ASP A 21 -4.76 -0.08 -5.95
CA ASP A 21 -4.75 0.23 -7.39
C ASP A 21 -5.36 1.62 -7.67
N PHE A 22 -6.44 1.97 -6.99
CA PHE A 22 -7.04 3.32 -7.08
C PHE A 22 -6.06 4.41 -6.64
N VAL A 23 -5.37 4.20 -5.52
CA VAL A 23 -4.36 5.12 -5.01
C VAL A 23 -3.22 5.28 -6.01
N ASN A 24 -2.68 4.19 -6.53
CA ASN A 24 -1.57 4.21 -7.48
C ASN A 24 -1.96 4.87 -8.82
N THR A 25 -3.17 4.62 -9.29
CA THR A 25 -3.68 5.21 -10.53
C THR A 25 -3.87 6.72 -10.43
N ASN A 26 -4.33 7.21 -9.27
CA ASN A 26 -4.55 8.63 -9.03
C ASN A 26 -3.32 9.37 -8.48
N ALA A 27 -2.25 8.67 -8.17
CA ALA A 27 -1.00 9.29 -7.76
C ALA A 27 -0.37 10.04 -8.94
N THR A 28 0.13 11.25 -8.68
CA THR A 28 0.88 12.00 -9.68
C THR A 28 2.22 11.31 -9.92
N GLN A 29 2.42 10.79 -11.11
CA GLN A 29 3.73 10.25 -11.50
C GLN A 29 4.73 11.40 -11.63
N LEU A 30 5.90 11.19 -11.07
CA LEU A 30 7.01 12.08 -11.32
C LEU A 30 7.54 11.84 -12.73
N VAL A 31 7.48 12.88 -13.54
CA VAL A 31 7.80 12.83 -14.98
C VAL A 31 9.30 13.04 -15.25
N ASP A 32 10.04 13.42 -14.22
CA ASP A 32 11.48 13.66 -14.35
C ASP A 32 12.24 12.33 -14.43
N SER A 33 12.99 12.13 -15.51
CA SER A 33 13.80 10.91 -15.74
C SER A 33 14.83 10.63 -14.63
N LYS A 34 15.04 11.59 -13.73
CA LYS A 34 15.85 11.45 -12.51
C LYS A 34 15.09 10.80 -11.35
N ASP A 35 13.77 10.73 -11.43
CA ASP A 35 12.90 10.24 -10.37
C ASP A 35 12.44 8.81 -10.61
N THR A 36 12.73 8.26 -11.80
CA THR A 36 12.53 6.85 -12.10
C THR A 36 13.81 6.09 -11.79
N ILE A 37 13.76 5.24 -10.78
CA ILE A 37 14.89 4.41 -10.38
C ILE A 37 14.59 2.99 -10.75
N ALA A 38 15.38 2.44 -11.65
CA ALA A 38 15.40 1.01 -11.86
C ALA A 38 16.24 0.38 -10.73
N PHE A 39 15.59 -0.20 -9.73
CA PHE A 39 16.28 -0.92 -8.65
C PHE A 39 17.20 -2.01 -9.17
N SER A 40 16.83 -2.67 -10.28
CA SER A 40 17.66 -3.64 -10.97
C SER A 40 18.93 -3.02 -11.58
N ALA A 41 18.91 -1.75 -11.98
CA ALA A 41 20.06 -1.03 -12.53
C ALA A 41 20.94 -0.41 -11.43
N ILE A 42 20.48 -0.38 -10.18
CA ILE A 42 21.30 0.05 -9.04
C ILE A 42 22.45 -0.92 -8.79
N ALA A 43 22.28 -2.18 -9.15
CA ALA A 43 23.29 -3.22 -8.96
C ALA A 43 24.56 -3.01 -9.82
N ASP A 44 24.54 -2.14 -10.84
CA ASP A 44 25.62 -2.11 -11.80
C ASP A 44 26.34 -0.75 -11.90
N ASN A 45 27.64 -0.81 -11.66
CA ASN A 45 28.73 -0.04 -12.26
C ASN A 45 28.93 1.46 -11.93
N ALA A 46 28.33 2.05 -10.90
CA ALA A 46 28.62 3.45 -10.59
C ALA A 46 29.74 3.66 -9.54
N GLY A 47 30.50 2.63 -9.17
CA GLY A 47 31.61 2.75 -8.20
C GLY A 47 31.18 3.18 -6.77
N ARG A 48 29.90 3.31 -6.51
CA ARG A 48 29.35 3.62 -5.20
C ARG A 48 28.84 2.35 -4.51
N TRP A 49 28.97 2.32 -3.20
CA TRP A 49 28.42 1.24 -2.40
C TRP A 49 26.89 1.26 -2.48
N GLU A 50 26.29 0.11 -2.51
CA GLU A 50 24.84 -0.08 -2.64
C GLU A 50 24.04 0.69 -1.57
N ILE A 51 24.53 0.68 -0.32
CA ILE A 51 23.93 1.42 0.80
C ILE A 51 23.89 2.94 0.54
N GLU A 52 24.89 3.51 -0.13
CA GLU A 52 24.88 4.94 -0.44
C GLU A 52 23.78 5.28 -1.45
N LYS A 53 23.55 4.39 -2.42
CA LYS A 53 22.49 4.53 -3.40
C LYS A 53 21.14 4.49 -2.69
N TYR A 54 20.92 3.51 -1.80
CA TYR A 54 19.67 3.38 -1.03
C TYR A 54 19.41 4.61 -0.14
N ARG A 55 20.43 5.17 0.49
CA ARG A 55 20.29 6.42 1.24
C ARG A 55 19.89 7.60 0.37
N THR A 56 20.42 7.69 -0.84
CA THR A 56 20.04 8.73 -1.79
C THR A 56 18.53 8.61 -2.14
N GLU A 57 18.04 7.39 -2.34
CA GLU A 57 16.64 7.14 -2.62
C GLU A 57 15.72 7.45 -1.43
N ALA A 58 16.12 7.11 -0.23
CA ALA A 58 15.39 7.50 0.98
C ALA A 58 15.26 9.02 1.12
N VAL A 59 16.30 9.77 0.75
CA VAL A 59 16.26 11.24 0.71
C VAL A 59 15.27 11.74 -0.36
N ARG A 60 15.20 11.09 -1.52
CA ARG A 60 14.21 11.44 -2.56
C ARG A 60 12.79 11.23 -2.08
N VAL A 61 12.49 10.09 -1.45
CA VAL A 61 11.18 9.83 -0.83
C VAL A 61 10.81 10.93 0.16
N SER A 62 11.74 11.33 1.01
CA SER A 62 11.53 12.43 1.95
C SER A 62 11.28 13.78 1.26
N ARG A 63 11.94 14.04 0.15
CA ARG A 63 11.72 15.26 -0.65
C ARG A 63 10.32 15.31 -1.25
N GLU A 64 9.87 14.21 -1.82
CA GLU A 64 8.51 14.12 -2.38
C GLU A 64 7.43 14.23 -1.29
N ALA A 65 7.68 13.67 -0.12
CA ALA A 65 6.79 13.85 1.02
C ALA A 65 6.67 15.33 1.45
N GLN A 66 7.77 16.10 1.40
CA GLN A 66 7.75 17.54 1.67
C GLN A 66 7.01 18.33 0.57
N LYS A 67 7.15 17.91 -0.70
CA LYS A 67 6.46 18.55 -1.83
C LYS A 67 4.95 18.50 -1.66
N ILE A 68 4.39 17.39 -1.17
CA ILE A 68 2.96 17.30 -0.83
C ILE A 68 2.57 18.41 0.17
N GLY A 69 3.42 18.68 1.17
CA GLY A 69 3.19 19.74 2.13
C GLY A 69 3.24 21.14 1.51
N LEU A 70 4.14 21.34 0.55
CA LEU A 70 4.24 22.62 -0.18
C LEU A 70 3.01 22.86 -1.07
N ASP A 71 2.52 21.82 -1.72
CA ASP A 71 1.40 21.93 -2.66
C ASP A 71 0.06 22.04 -1.91
N THR A 72 -0.16 21.21 -0.91
CA THR A 72 -1.43 21.16 -0.17
C THR A 72 -1.55 22.21 0.93
N LYS A 73 -0.42 22.75 1.44
CA LYS A 73 -0.36 23.66 2.61
C LYS A 73 -0.98 23.07 3.89
N ARG A 74 -1.15 21.74 3.97
CA ARG A 74 -1.79 21.06 5.09
C ARG A 74 -0.83 20.20 5.89
N GLY A 75 0.06 19.51 5.24
CA GLY A 75 1.04 18.64 5.91
C GLY A 75 1.84 17.81 4.92
N GLN A 76 2.99 17.34 5.37
CA GLN A 76 3.86 16.48 4.58
C GLN A 76 3.29 15.06 4.47
N GLY A 77 3.68 14.33 3.45
CA GLY A 77 3.37 12.91 3.32
C GLY A 77 3.79 12.13 4.56
N ASN A 78 2.96 11.22 5.02
CA ASN A 78 3.18 10.41 6.22
C ASN A 78 2.85 8.93 6.06
N VAL A 79 2.40 8.52 4.88
CA VAL A 79 2.11 7.12 4.55
C VAL A 79 2.82 6.78 3.24
N LEU A 80 3.46 5.62 3.21
CA LEU A 80 4.13 5.06 2.03
C LEU A 80 3.45 3.74 1.66
N ILE A 81 3.09 3.59 0.40
CA ILE A 81 2.79 2.28 -0.19
C ILE A 81 4.00 1.88 -1.02
N VAL A 82 4.54 0.71 -0.76
CA VAL A 82 5.80 0.26 -1.37
C VAL A 82 5.69 -1.16 -1.89
N SER A 83 6.44 -1.47 -2.96
CA SER A 83 6.64 -2.83 -3.41
C SER A 83 7.54 -3.62 -2.43
N PRO A 84 7.47 -4.96 -2.41
CA PRO A 84 8.26 -5.78 -1.48
C PRO A 84 9.78 -5.57 -1.61
N SER A 85 10.30 -5.35 -2.81
CA SER A 85 11.72 -5.07 -3.06
C SER A 85 12.18 -3.79 -2.36
N VAL A 86 11.33 -2.76 -2.35
CA VAL A 86 11.63 -1.48 -1.70
C VAL A 86 11.71 -1.63 -0.18
N VAL A 87 10.96 -2.55 0.41
CA VAL A 87 11.06 -2.81 1.86
C VAL A 87 12.47 -3.25 2.23
N THR A 88 13.07 -4.13 1.44
CA THR A 88 14.46 -4.57 1.65
C THR A 88 15.43 -3.39 1.60
N MET A 89 15.22 -2.45 0.67
CA MET A 89 15.99 -1.21 0.62
C MET A 89 15.84 -0.38 1.91
N LEU A 90 14.60 -0.21 2.39
CA LEU A 90 14.33 0.55 3.61
C LEU A 90 14.94 -0.10 4.86
N GLU A 91 14.96 -1.43 4.92
CA GLU A 91 15.63 -2.18 5.97
C GLU A 91 17.15 -1.94 5.99
N GLN A 92 17.78 -1.93 4.83
CA GLN A 92 19.22 -1.69 4.68
C GLN A 92 19.63 -0.26 5.09
N VAL A 93 18.76 0.72 4.88
CA VAL A 93 19.00 2.10 5.34
C VAL A 93 19.01 2.19 6.88
N GLY A 94 18.44 1.21 7.57
CA GLY A 94 18.52 1.08 9.04
C GLY A 94 17.51 1.92 9.83
N SER A 95 16.63 2.65 9.17
CA SER A 95 15.59 3.47 9.81
C SER A 95 14.20 2.81 9.79
N TYR A 96 14.10 1.60 9.25
CA TYR A 96 12.84 0.86 9.18
C TYR A 96 12.61 0.04 10.45
N LYS A 97 11.44 0.19 11.03
CA LYS A 97 10.99 -0.58 12.20
C LYS A 97 9.75 -1.38 11.83
N ILE A 98 9.86 -2.69 11.94
CA ILE A 98 8.73 -3.61 11.70
C ILE A 98 7.68 -3.40 12.79
N ALA A 99 6.41 -3.27 12.40
CA ALA A 99 5.31 -3.19 13.35
C ALA A 99 5.21 -4.52 14.13
N THR A 100 5.03 -4.41 15.45
CA THR A 100 4.85 -5.56 16.32
C THR A 100 3.38 -5.65 16.72
N MET A 101 2.79 -6.83 16.58
CA MET A 101 1.45 -7.08 17.09
C MET A 101 1.43 -7.14 18.63
N ALA A 102 0.24 -6.99 19.20
CA ALA A 102 0.05 -7.02 20.66
C ALA A 102 0.56 -8.31 21.34
N ASN A 103 0.64 -9.42 20.60
CA ASN A 103 1.19 -10.70 21.08
C ASN A 103 2.71 -10.86 20.88
N GLY A 104 3.41 -9.80 20.46
CA GLY A 104 4.84 -9.83 20.18
C GLY A 104 5.23 -10.42 18.82
N ALA A 105 4.28 -10.91 18.04
CA ALA A 105 4.55 -11.36 16.67
C ALA A 105 4.81 -10.16 15.75
N LYS A 106 5.66 -10.37 14.75
CA LYS A 106 5.86 -9.36 13.70
C LYS A 106 4.59 -9.25 12.85
N ALA A 107 4.23 -8.03 12.47
CA ALA A 107 3.08 -7.81 11.58
C ALA A 107 3.30 -8.57 10.26
N PRO A 108 2.26 -9.25 9.74
CA PRO A 108 2.35 -9.86 8.44
C PRO A 108 2.55 -8.77 7.38
N ILE A 109 3.30 -9.09 6.34
CA ILE A 109 3.58 -8.17 5.25
C ILE A 109 2.30 -7.84 4.47
N SER A 110 1.26 -8.68 4.56
CA SER A 110 -0.01 -8.49 3.85
C SER A 110 -1.07 -7.81 4.72
N GLY A 111 -1.75 -6.83 4.15
CA GLY A 111 -3.01 -6.31 4.67
C GLY A 111 -2.91 -5.37 5.87
N GLY A 112 -1.96 -4.43 5.87
CA GLY A 112 -1.91 -3.43 6.93
C GLY A 112 -0.60 -2.65 6.98
N VAL A 113 -0.41 -1.93 8.07
CA VAL A 113 0.84 -1.22 8.32
C VAL A 113 1.92 -2.24 8.68
N ALA A 114 2.83 -2.49 7.75
CA ALA A 114 3.93 -3.42 7.95
C ALA A 114 5.02 -2.88 8.89
N GLY A 115 5.17 -1.57 8.92
CA GLY A 115 6.17 -0.94 9.77
C GLY A 115 6.14 0.57 9.72
N THR A 116 7.15 1.16 10.32
CA THR A 116 7.40 2.61 10.26
C THR A 116 8.81 2.87 9.76
N PHE A 117 8.94 3.80 8.85
CA PHE A 117 10.22 4.29 8.37
C PHE A 117 10.51 5.66 8.97
N ASP A 118 11.75 5.81 9.52
CA ASP A 118 12.25 7.05 10.15
C ASP A 118 11.32 7.60 11.27
N ASN A 119 10.57 6.73 11.95
CA ASN A 119 9.54 7.09 12.95
C ASN A 119 8.47 8.07 12.43
N LYS A 120 8.44 8.35 11.14
CA LYS A 120 7.68 9.40 10.51
C LYS A 120 6.66 8.86 9.52
N TYR A 121 7.05 7.87 8.74
CA TYR A 121 6.25 7.30 7.68
C TYR A 121 5.69 5.94 8.10
N LYS A 122 4.39 5.76 7.94
CA LYS A 122 3.76 4.43 8.02
C LYS A 122 3.96 3.72 6.69
N VAL A 123 4.49 2.51 6.73
CA VAL A 123 4.79 1.72 5.53
C VAL A 123 3.73 0.65 5.36
N ILE A 124 3.10 0.63 4.21
CA ILE A 124 2.16 -0.39 3.75
C ILE A 124 2.83 -1.12 2.59
N VAL A 125 2.87 -2.44 2.63
CA VAL A 125 3.49 -3.25 1.58
C VAL A 125 2.41 -3.79 0.66
N ASP A 126 2.55 -3.50 -0.62
CA ASP A 126 1.70 -4.08 -1.66
C ASP A 126 2.31 -5.40 -2.14
N GLN A 127 1.68 -6.51 -1.76
CA GLN A 127 2.11 -7.85 -2.20
C GLN A 127 1.73 -8.17 -3.64
N TYR A 128 0.78 -7.45 -4.20
CA TYR A 128 0.33 -7.62 -5.59
C TYR A 128 1.07 -6.70 -6.55
N ALA A 129 2.10 -5.99 -6.07
CA ALA A 129 2.99 -5.22 -6.93
C ALA A 129 3.53 -6.10 -8.06
N GLY A 130 3.36 -5.64 -9.30
CA GLY A 130 3.88 -6.33 -10.48
C GLY A 130 5.42 -6.34 -10.52
N ALA A 131 5.96 -6.54 -11.72
CA ALA A 131 7.42 -6.56 -11.93
C ALA A 131 8.10 -5.19 -11.68
N ASN A 132 7.34 -4.12 -11.57
CA ASN A 132 7.86 -2.76 -11.38
C ASN A 132 7.89 -2.40 -9.90
N ASP A 133 9.05 -1.99 -9.44
CA ASP A 133 9.20 -1.43 -8.11
C ASP A 133 8.67 0.00 -8.06
N TYR A 134 7.94 0.32 -7.00
CA TYR A 134 7.38 1.65 -6.82
C TYR A 134 7.29 2.06 -5.35
N VAL A 135 7.23 3.36 -5.14
CA VAL A 135 6.95 4.00 -3.86
C VAL A 135 5.89 5.06 -4.09
N THR A 136 4.73 4.91 -3.50
CA THR A 136 3.68 5.91 -3.51
C THR A 136 3.62 6.61 -2.16
N VAL A 137 3.80 7.93 -2.17
CA VAL A 137 3.79 8.77 -0.97
C VAL A 137 2.42 9.42 -0.83
N MET A 138 1.81 9.29 0.34
CA MET A 138 0.49 9.84 0.63
C MET A 138 0.50 10.69 1.89
N TYR A 139 -0.50 11.56 1.99
CA TYR A 139 -0.78 12.33 3.19
C TYR A 139 -2.13 11.93 3.80
N LYS A 140 -2.10 11.64 5.10
CA LYS A 140 -3.28 11.44 5.94
C LYS A 140 -3.21 12.36 7.15
N GLY A 141 -4.06 13.38 7.16
CA GLY A 141 -4.15 14.34 8.27
C GLY A 141 -5.01 13.84 9.43
N ALA A 142 -5.04 14.64 10.49
CA ALA A 142 -5.85 14.38 11.68
C ALA A 142 -7.35 14.52 11.41
N TYR A 143 -7.72 15.41 10.50
CA TYR A 143 -9.13 15.63 10.15
C TYR A 143 -9.61 14.56 9.16
N ARG A 144 -10.89 14.19 9.30
CA ARG A 144 -11.50 13.16 8.45
C ARG A 144 -11.44 13.48 6.95
N ARG A 145 -11.46 14.77 6.60
CA ARG A 145 -11.40 15.24 5.20
C ARG A 145 -9.99 15.42 4.66
N ASP A 146 -8.97 15.31 5.49
CA ASP A 146 -7.58 15.43 5.09
C ASP A 146 -7.03 14.05 4.74
N ALA A 147 -7.45 13.54 3.59
CA ALA A 147 -6.99 12.27 3.04
C ALA A 147 -6.95 12.34 1.53
N MET A 148 -6.16 11.50 0.91
CA MET A 148 -6.06 11.37 -0.54
C MET A 148 -7.34 10.83 -1.17
N GLY A 149 -8.03 9.92 -0.48
CA GLY A 149 -9.25 9.30 -0.96
C GLY A 149 -10.14 8.84 0.20
N PHE A 150 -11.37 8.48 -0.13
CA PHE A 150 -12.36 8.01 0.82
C PHE A 150 -12.97 6.70 0.33
N PHE A 151 -12.89 5.70 1.14
CA PHE A 151 -13.65 4.47 0.95
C PHE A 151 -15.03 4.63 1.58
N ALA A 152 -16.07 4.58 0.75
CA ALA A 152 -17.47 4.79 1.18
C ALA A 152 -18.33 3.56 0.87
N PRO A 153 -18.38 2.56 1.75
CA PRO A 153 -19.28 1.43 1.58
C PRO A 153 -20.72 1.86 1.86
N TYR A 154 -21.61 1.75 0.86
CA TYR A 154 -23.03 2.02 1.03
C TYR A 154 -23.91 0.75 1.06
N VAL A 155 -23.36 -0.38 0.59
CA VAL A 155 -23.92 -1.71 0.83
C VAL A 155 -22.83 -2.56 1.45
N PRO A 156 -22.97 -2.96 2.72
CA PRO A 156 -21.99 -3.83 3.38
C PRO A 156 -21.94 -5.20 2.69
N LEU A 157 -20.83 -5.90 2.86
CA LEU A 157 -20.67 -7.25 2.35
C LEU A 157 -21.73 -8.16 3.00
N SER A 158 -22.60 -8.72 2.17
CA SER A 158 -23.65 -9.63 2.60
C SER A 158 -23.63 -10.91 1.77
N PHE A 159 -23.89 -12.03 2.42
CA PHE A 159 -23.97 -13.34 1.80
C PHE A 159 -25.43 -13.86 1.85
N THR A 160 -25.92 -14.28 0.70
CA THR A 160 -27.26 -14.88 0.59
C THR A 160 -27.14 -16.28 0.03
N LYS A 161 -27.72 -17.25 0.72
CA LYS A 161 -27.86 -18.62 0.21
C LYS A 161 -29.09 -18.68 -0.70
N VAL A 162 -28.90 -19.13 -1.91
CA VAL A 162 -29.92 -19.27 -2.93
C VAL A 162 -29.86 -20.69 -3.48
N THR A 163 -31.01 -21.24 -3.83
CA THR A 163 -31.09 -22.50 -4.56
C THR A 163 -31.41 -22.19 -6.01
N HIS A 164 -30.61 -22.68 -6.93
CA HIS A 164 -30.86 -22.52 -8.36
C HIS A 164 -32.17 -23.19 -8.74
N ALA A 165 -33.08 -22.46 -9.38
CA ALA A 165 -34.43 -22.95 -9.70
C ALA A 165 -34.38 -24.14 -10.69
N ASP A 166 -33.44 -24.15 -11.63
CA ASP A 166 -33.37 -25.18 -12.66
C ASP A 166 -32.62 -26.43 -12.25
N SER A 167 -31.58 -26.29 -11.41
CA SER A 167 -30.67 -27.40 -11.04
C SER A 167 -30.84 -27.89 -9.61
N GLY A 168 -31.59 -27.15 -8.78
CA GLY A 168 -31.73 -27.45 -7.35
C GLY A 168 -30.42 -27.34 -6.54
N GLN A 169 -29.34 -26.86 -7.14
CA GLN A 169 -28.05 -26.75 -6.48
C GLN A 169 -27.98 -25.53 -5.56
N PRO A 170 -27.40 -25.66 -4.36
CA PRO A 170 -27.20 -24.53 -3.48
C PRO A 170 -26.12 -23.60 -4.05
N ALA A 171 -26.41 -22.30 -4.12
CA ALA A 171 -25.50 -21.25 -4.50
C ALA A 171 -25.36 -20.20 -3.39
N ILE A 172 -24.17 -19.61 -3.28
CA ILE A 172 -23.92 -18.52 -2.35
C ILE A 172 -23.65 -17.26 -3.18
N ILE A 173 -24.46 -16.23 -2.96
CA ILE A 173 -24.28 -14.92 -3.62
C ILE A 173 -23.69 -13.97 -2.61
N ALA A 174 -22.52 -13.43 -2.93
CA ALA A 174 -21.91 -12.31 -2.20
C ALA A 174 -22.28 -11.00 -2.88
N LYS A 175 -22.67 -10.00 -2.11
CA LYS A 175 -23.01 -8.67 -2.61
C LYS A 175 -22.38 -7.60 -1.73
N THR A 176 -21.66 -6.69 -2.35
CA THR A 176 -21.16 -5.46 -1.74
C THR A 176 -21.22 -4.32 -2.76
N ARG A 177 -21.32 -3.10 -2.28
CA ARG A 177 -21.22 -1.90 -3.11
C ARG A 177 -20.54 -0.80 -2.32
N TYR A 178 -19.54 -0.17 -2.93
CA TYR A 178 -18.77 0.93 -2.36
C TYR A 178 -18.36 1.91 -3.45
N ALA A 179 -17.92 3.09 -3.03
CA ALA A 179 -17.30 4.08 -3.88
C ALA A 179 -15.89 4.40 -3.36
N LEU A 180 -14.98 4.67 -4.26
CA LEU A 180 -13.59 5.10 -4.04
C LEU A 180 -13.39 6.53 -4.52
#